data_9ede8ea7a8e95361ac23c9fc1d4e2e50
#
_entry.id   9ede8ea7a8e95361ac23c9fc1d4e2e50
#
_cell.length_a   1.000
_cell.length_b   1.000
_cell.length_c   1.000
_cell.angle_alpha   90.00
_cell.angle_beta   90.00
_cell.angle_gamma   90.00
#
_symmetry.space_group_name_H-M   'P 1'
#
loop_
_entity.id
_entity.type
_entity.pdbx_description
1 polymer ?
#
loop_
_entity_poly.entity_id
_entity_poly.type
_entity_poly.pdbx_seq_one_letter_code
_entity_poly.pdbx_strand_id
1 'polypeptide(L)'
;MTEEQIIRLEHLTKVFRNNHTVTAVDDVSFDVRKGEIFGLLGPNGAGKSTLIRILTTLIAPTSGTAYVDQYEVTRDPESVRAIIGVCPQNSTLDVELTAYDNLDFYGQLLNVEEKVLEERIWELLKMTDLTDRATSRVSTFSGGMRRKLEIVRAFLHRPLILFLDEPTIGLDPDSRFEVWQQITKLNTEKTTIILTTHYMDEAERLCNRIAFMDKGRLIALDTPENHKRALPAGDLIDIGFDRIDDRVLPAIRESGLVTSIEEKEKSFRISAKNGNSVLPAIIGIFEKFSVPMTSISIHSPSIEDVFIYLTGRKLDSGEGEQPQPAGGGKAS
;
A
#
# COMPACT_ATOMS: atom_id res chain seq x y z
N MET A 1 -17.38 8.03 -19.24
CA MET A 1 -17.16 7.96 -17.78
C MET A 1 -18.33 8.59 -17.08
N THR A 2 -18.78 8.06 -15.95
CA THR A 2 -19.72 8.78 -15.08
C THR A 2 -18.97 9.94 -14.41
N GLU A 3 -19.65 11.02 -13.99
CA GLU A 3 -19.01 12.18 -13.34
C GLU A 3 -18.18 11.84 -12.10
N GLU A 4 -18.35 10.64 -11.53
CA GLU A 4 -17.63 10.17 -10.35
C GLU A 4 -16.33 9.41 -10.65
N GLN A 5 -16.12 8.92 -11.89
CA GLN A 5 -14.93 8.12 -12.26
C GLN A 5 -13.85 9.00 -12.85
N ILE A 6 -12.63 8.94 -12.27
CA ILE A 6 -11.47 9.69 -12.76
C ILE A 6 -10.42 8.79 -13.43
N ILE A 7 -10.39 7.49 -13.12
CA ILE A 7 -9.58 6.49 -13.83
C ILE A 7 -10.50 5.32 -14.20
N ARG A 8 -10.31 4.78 -15.40
CA ARG A 8 -11.00 3.57 -15.87
C ARG A 8 -10.06 2.71 -16.70
N LEU A 9 -9.99 1.45 -16.35
CA LEU A 9 -9.23 0.43 -17.07
C LEU A 9 -10.21 -0.59 -17.67
N GLU A 10 -9.98 -0.98 -18.91
CA GLU A 10 -10.79 -1.95 -19.64
C GLU A 10 -9.89 -3.02 -20.27
N HIS A 11 -9.93 -4.23 -19.72
CA HIS A 11 -9.21 -5.41 -20.21
C HIS A 11 -7.73 -5.16 -20.46
N LEU A 12 -7.09 -4.39 -19.53
CA LEU A 12 -5.73 -3.94 -19.69
C LEU A 12 -4.74 -5.09 -19.53
N THR A 13 -3.89 -5.27 -20.52
CA THR A 13 -2.85 -6.31 -20.51
C THR A 13 -1.51 -5.73 -20.90
N LYS A 14 -0.45 -6.16 -20.20
CA LYS A 14 0.94 -5.84 -20.54
C LYS A 14 1.82 -7.07 -20.53
N VAL A 15 2.37 -7.36 -21.70
CA VAL A 15 3.33 -8.45 -21.91
C VAL A 15 4.68 -7.86 -22.30
N PHE A 16 5.71 -8.20 -21.57
CA PHE A 16 7.09 -7.92 -21.94
C PHE A 16 7.68 -9.12 -22.68
N ARG A 17 8.28 -8.85 -23.84
CA ARG A 17 8.90 -9.87 -24.71
C ARG A 17 10.40 -9.56 -24.82
N ASN A 18 11.14 -10.04 -23.84
CA ASN A 18 12.60 -10.05 -23.88
C ASN A 18 13.08 -11.51 -24.06
N ASN A 19 14.15 -11.93 -23.39
CA ASN A 19 14.60 -13.35 -23.41
C ASN A 19 13.54 -14.34 -22.94
N HIS A 20 12.60 -13.88 -22.08
CA HIS A 20 11.40 -14.63 -21.65
C HIS A 20 10.16 -13.74 -21.80
N THR A 21 9.04 -14.37 -22.12
CA THR A 21 7.75 -13.67 -22.16
C THR A 21 7.17 -13.60 -20.74
N VAL A 22 6.96 -12.38 -20.25
CA VAL A 22 6.38 -12.13 -18.92
C VAL A 22 5.11 -11.30 -19.07
N THR A 23 3.97 -11.84 -18.64
CA THR A 23 2.71 -11.10 -18.52
C THR A 23 2.70 -10.39 -17.18
N ALA A 24 2.98 -9.09 -17.19
CA ALA A 24 3.07 -8.28 -15.98
C ALA A 24 1.71 -7.72 -15.54
N VAL A 25 0.77 -7.53 -16.47
CA VAL A 25 -0.64 -7.17 -16.22
C VAL A 25 -1.46 -8.06 -17.15
N ASP A 26 -2.48 -8.74 -16.60
CA ASP A 26 -3.25 -9.77 -17.28
C ASP A 26 -4.76 -9.50 -17.10
N ASP A 27 -5.38 -8.92 -18.12
CA ASP A 27 -6.82 -8.66 -18.21
C ASP A 27 -7.41 -7.88 -17.02
N VAL A 28 -6.76 -6.77 -16.64
CA VAL A 28 -7.17 -5.97 -15.48
C VAL A 28 -8.19 -4.92 -15.89
N SER A 29 -9.34 -4.92 -15.19
CA SER A 29 -10.42 -3.95 -15.37
C SER A 29 -10.89 -3.44 -14.01
N PHE A 30 -10.89 -2.13 -13.79
CA PHE A 30 -11.48 -1.45 -12.63
C PHE A 30 -11.62 0.05 -12.88
N ASP A 31 -12.29 0.73 -11.95
CA ASP A 31 -12.40 2.19 -11.92
C ASP A 31 -11.85 2.77 -10.63
N VAL A 32 -11.47 4.05 -10.68
CA VAL A 32 -11.14 4.86 -9.50
C VAL A 32 -12.05 6.08 -9.47
N ARG A 33 -12.56 6.39 -8.27
CA ARG A 33 -13.47 7.52 -8.06
C ARG A 33 -12.69 8.80 -7.80
N LYS A 34 -13.30 9.91 -8.21
CA LYS A 34 -12.72 11.25 -7.99
C LYS A 34 -12.60 11.55 -6.49
N GLY A 35 -11.43 12.00 -6.07
CA GLY A 35 -11.15 12.42 -4.70
C GLY A 35 -10.93 11.28 -3.70
N GLU A 36 -10.92 9.99 -4.13
CA GLU A 36 -10.58 8.89 -3.23
C GLU A 36 -9.07 8.67 -3.12
N ILE A 37 -8.64 8.05 -2.03
CA ILE A 37 -7.34 7.40 -1.91
C ILE A 37 -7.54 5.93 -2.28
N PHE A 38 -6.96 5.52 -3.40
CA PHE A 38 -7.07 4.17 -3.95
C PHE A 38 -5.76 3.41 -3.79
N GLY A 39 -5.81 2.25 -3.13
CA GLY A 39 -4.66 1.40 -2.89
C GLY A 39 -4.52 0.27 -3.90
N LEU A 40 -3.33 0.11 -4.49
CA LEU A 40 -2.92 -1.08 -5.22
C LEU A 40 -2.03 -1.92 -4.31
N LEU A 41 -2.55 -3.00 -3.77
CA LEU A 41 -1.88 -3.84 -2.78
C LEU A 41 -1.51 -5.19 -3.37
N GLY A 42 -0.33 -5.68 -3.04
CA GLY A 42 0.14 -7.01 -3.50
C GLY A 42 1.64 -7.18 -3.36
N PRO A 43 2.16 -8.41 -3.53
CA PRO A 43 3.59 -8.70 -3.41
C PRO A 43 4.43 -8.01 -4.49
N ASN A 44 5.75 -8.06 -4.30
CA ASN A 44 6.69 -7.65 -5.33
C ASN A 44 6.48 -8.51 -6.58
N GLY A 45 6.48 -7.87 -7.75
CA GLY A 45 6.17 -8.55 -9.02
C GLY A 45 4.70 -8.80 -9.33
N ALA A 46 3.75 -8.34 -8.48
CA ALA A 46 2.31 -8.47 -8.74
C ALA A 46 1.80 -7.64 -9.92
N GLY A 47 2.60 -6.72 -10.46
CA GLY A 47 2.23 -5.86 -11.60
C GLY A 47 1.88 -4.42 -11.24
N LYS A 48 1.89 -4.03 -9.96
CA LYS A 48 1.51 -2.70 -9.46
C LYS A 48 2.24 -1.56 -10.17
N SER A 49 3.58 -1.54 -10.11
CA SER A 49 4.39 -0.48 -10.75
C SER A 49 4.29 -0.50 -12.27
N THR A 50 4.02 -1.67 -12.89
CA THR A 50 3.75 -1.75 -14.33
C THR A 50 2.45 -1.04 -14.67
N LEU A 51 1.41 -1.23 -13.84
CA LEU A 51 0.12 -0.57 -14.01
C LEU A 51 0.26 0.95 -13.84
N ILE A 52 0.97 1.41 -12.80
CA ILE A 52 1.29 2.84 -12.63
C ILE A 52 1.99 3.39 -13.87
N ARG A 53 3.01 2.71 -14.41
CA ARG A 53 3.73 3.16 -15.61
C ARG A 53 2.84 3.27 -16.85
N ILE A 54 1.80 2.44 -16.97
CA ILE A 54 0.82 2.56 -18.07
C ILE A 54 -0.05 3.80 -17.83
N LEU A 55 -0.62 3.95 -16.63
CA LEU A 55 -1.50 5.06 -16.28
C LEU A 55 -0.79 6.42 -16.35
N THR A 56 0.51 6.45 -16.05
CA THR A 56 1.36 7.65 -16.16
C THR A 56 1.98 7.84 -17.55
N THR A 57 1.55 7.07 -18.54
CA THR A 57 1.98 7.14 -19.95
C THR A 57 3.47 6.84 -20.20
N LEU A 58 4.17 6.24 -19.24
CA LEU A 58 5.58 5.86 -19.39
C LEU A 58 5.77 4.65 -20.30
N ILE A 59 4.80 3.75 -20.35
CA ILE A 59 4.79 2.57 -21.25
C ILE A 59 3.39 2.36 -21.80
N ALA A 60 3.29 1.92 -23.05
CA ALA A 60 2.00 1.54 -23.63
C ALA A 60 1.57 0.14 -23.17
N PRO A 61 0.26 -0.14 -23.01
CA PRO A 61 -0.25 -1.49 -22.83
C PRO A 61 -0.02 -2.35 -24.07
N THR A 62 -0.12 -3.68 -23.92
CA THR A 62 -0.10 -4.62 -25.07
C THR A 62 -1.49 -4.74 -25.70
N SER A 63 -2.54 -4.71 -24.89
CA SER A 63 -3.95 -4.68 -25.30
C SER A 63 -4.82 -4.07 -24.19
N GLY A 64 -6.08 -3.79 -24.51
CA GLY A 64 -6.99 -3.08 -23.63
C GLY A 64 -6.77 -1.58 -23.66
N THR A 65 -7.55 -0.84 -22.88
CA THR A 65 -7.50 0.63 -22.81
C THR A 65 -7.50 1.10 -21.37
N ALA A 66 -6.92 2.28 -21.13
CA ALA A 66 -7.00 2.99 -19.86
C ALA A 66 -7.27 4.48 -20.11
N TYR A 67 -8.12 5.04 -19.27
CA TYR A 67 -8.49 6.44 -19.29
C TYR A 67 -8.12 7.11 -17.97
N VAL A 68 -7.58 8.30 -18.05
CA VAL A 68 -7.28 9.19 -16.94
C VAL A 68 -8.06 10.48 -17.18
N ASP A 69 -9.05 10.76 -16.32
CA ASP A 69 -10.12 11.72 -16.60
C ASP A 69 -10.77 11.37 -17.95
N GLN A 70 -10.89 12.29 -18.88
CA GLN A 70 -11.44 12.07 -20.22
C GLN A 70 -10.41 11.57 -21.25
N TYR A 71 -9.13 11.48 -20.90
CA TYR A 71 -8.03 11.21 -21.81
C TYR A 71 -7.64 9.74 -21.84
N GLU A 72 -7.48 9.19 -23.05
CA GLU A 72 -6.93 7.83 -23.23
C GLU A 72 -5.40 7.87 -23.13
N VAL A 73 -4.81 7.03 -22.28
CA VAL A 73 -3.36 7.05 -21.97
C VAL A 73 -2.45 6.86 -23.20
N THR A 74 -2.95 6.22 -24.24
CA THR A 74 -2.20 5.96 -25.48
C THR A 74 -2.38 7.02 -26.55
N ARG A 75 -3.54 7.68 -26.58
CA ARG A 75 -3.88 8.70 -27.60
C ARG A 75 -3.54 10.11 -27.15
N ASP A 76 -3.75 10.39 -25.86
CA ASP A 76 -3.66 11.73 -25.29
C ASP A 76 -2.59 11.82 -24.18
N PRO A 77 -1.36 11.27 -24.36
CA PRO A 77 -0.38 11.16 -23.27
C PRO A 77 0.06 12.50 -22.70
N GLU A 78 0.10 13.55 -23.50
CA GLU A 78 0.45 14.90 -23.03
C GLU A 78 -0.63 15.50 -22.13
N SER A 79 -1.90 15.33 -22.50
CA SER A 79 -3.03 15.76 -21.68
C SER A 79 -3.10 15.00 -20.35
N VAL A 80 -2.80 13.70 -20.37
CA VAL A 80 -2.70 12.91 -19.14
C VAL A 80 -1.58 13.44 -18.26
N ARG A 81 -0.37 13.66 -18.79
CA ARG A 81 0.77 14.17 -18.01
C ARG A 81 0.53 15.55 -17.42
N ALA A 82 -0.28 16.38 -18.07
CA ALA A 82 -0.61 17.73 -17.58
C ALA A 82 -1.47 17.73 -16.30
N ILE A 83 -2.23 16.66 -16.06
CA ILE A 83 -3.18 16.56 -14.94
C ILE A 83 -2.75 15.58 -13.84
N ILE A 84 -1.61 14.93 -13.98
CA ILE A 84 -1.10 13.96 -13.00
C ILE A 84 0.19 14.44 -12.34
N GLY A 85 0.37 14.09 -11.07
CA GLY A 85 1.65 14.15 -10.37
C GLY A 85 2.16 12.73 -10.10
N VAL A 86 3.47 12.52 -10.15
CA VAL A 86 4.07 11.20 -9.94
C VAL A 86 5.21 11.30 -8.95
N CYS A 87 5.11 10.54 -7.86
CA CYS A 87 6.19 10.32 -6.92
C CYS A 87 6.65 8.86 -7.07
N PRO A 88 7.78 8.60 -7.76
CA PRO A 88 8.27 7.25 -8.01
C PRO A 88 8.86 6.63 -6.74
N GLN A 89 9.10 5.31 -6.77
CA GLN A 89 9.70 4.56 -5.67
C GLN A 89 11.12 5.06 -5.36
N ASN A 90 11.95 5.25 -6.39
CA ASN A 90 13.30 5.78 -6.23
C ASN A 90 13.28 7.32 -6.21
N SER A 91 14.10 7.90 -5.34
CA SER A 91 14.22 9.35 -5.26
C SER A 91 14.76 9.95 -6.56
N THR A 92 14.15 11.06 -6.95
CA THR A 92 14.52 11.87 -8.11
C THR A 92 14.87 13.31 -7.72
N LEU A 93 15.08 13.57 -6.41
CA LEU A 93 15.58 14.83 -5.90
C LEU A 93 17.08 14.99 -6.22
N ASP A 94 17.48 16.19 -6.61
CA ASP A 94 18.88 16.54 -6.66
C ASP A 94 19.40 16.83 -5.26
N VAL A 95 20.29 16.00 -4.75
CA VAL A 95 20.79 16.09 -3.38
C VAL A 95 21.73 17.27 -3.15
N GLU A 96 22.33 17.82 -4.20
CA GLU A 96 23.20 19.00 -4.13
C GLU A 96 22.45 20.32 -4.10
N LEU A 97 21.20 20.32 -4.58
CA LEU A 97 20.31 21.47 -4.52
C LEU A 97 19.66 21.60 -3.13
N THR A 98 19.17 22.80 -2.83
CA THR A 98 18.33 23.05 -1.65
C THR A 98 16.92 22.47 -1.86
N ALA A 99 16.13 22.42 -0.77
CA ALA A 99 14.72 22.04 -0.90
C ALA A 99 13.95 23.01 -1.79
N TYR A 100 14.19 24.32 -1.63
CA TYR A 100 13.58 25.33 -2.45
C TYR A 100 13.97 25.18 -3.92
N ASP A 101 15.27 25.05 -4.23
CA ASP A 101 15.75 24.93 -5.61
C ASP A 101 15.22 23.69 -6.33
N ASN A 102 15.07 22.56 -5.61
CA ASN A 102 14.43 21.35 -6.16
C ASN A 102 12.98 21.61 -6.59
N LEU A 103 12.21 22.34 -5.77
CA LEU A 103 10.82 22.66 -6.08
C LEU A 103 10.75 23.70 -7.21
N ASP A 104 11.57 24.75 -7.15
CA ASP A 104 11.62 25.81 -8.14
C ASP A 104 11.98 25.28 -9.53
N PHE A 105 13.07 24.51 -9.62
CA PHE A 105 13.49 23.88 -10.87
C PHE A 105 12.40 23.00 -11.47
N TYR A 106 11.73 22.19 -10.63
CA TYR A 106 10.67 21.30 -11.11
C TYR A 106 9.41 22.07 -11.53
N GLY A 107 9.07 23.16 -10.84
CA GLY A 107 7.97 24.04 -11.19
C GLY A 107 8.19 24.77 -12.53
N GLN A 108 9.41 25.24 -12.76
CA GLN A 108 9.80 25.83 -14.05
C GLN A 108 9.72 24.80 -15.18
N LEU A 109 10.16 23.55 -14.96
CA LEU A 109 10.04 22.45 -15.92
C LEU A 109 8.57 22.16 -16.30
N LEU A 110 7.66 22.34 -15.34
CA LEU A 110 6.21 22.19 -15.55
C LEU A 110 5.54 23.47 -16.11
N ASN A 111 6.31 24.52 -16.43
CA ASN A 111 5.83 25.81 -16.89
C ASN A 111 4.82 26.49 -15.95
N VAL A 112 4.99 26.33 -14.64
CA VAL A 112 4.21 27.07 -13.64
C VAL A 112 4.65 28.55 -13.66
N GLU A 113 3.70 29.48 -13.64
CA GLU A 113 3.99 30.93 -13.63
C GLU A 113 4.83 31.27 -12.36
N GLU A 114 5.90 32.07 -12.52
CA GLU A 114 6.89 32.36 -11.48
C GLU A 114 6.29 32.85 -10.16
N LYS A 115 5.35 33.80 -10.20
CA LYS A 115 4.69 34.31 -8.98
C LYS A 115 3.84 33.25 -8.28
N VAL A 116 3.12 32.46 -9.05
CA VAL A 116 2.30 31.34 -8.53
C VAL A 116 3.21 30.26 -7.96
N LEU A 117 4.35 30.01 -8.61
CA LEU A 117 5.33 29.03 -8.20
C LEU A 117 5.95 29.35 -6.85
N GLU A 118 6.40 30.60 -6.65
CA GLU A 118 7.00 31.04 -5.39
C GLU A 118 6.03 30.86 -4.20
N GLU A 119 4.79 31.36 -4.34
CA GLU A 119 3.75 31.19 -3.32
C GLU A 119 3.50 29.71 -3.02
N ARG A 120 3.42 28.89 -4.08
CA ARG A 120 3.15 27.45 -3.96
C ARG A 120 4.29 26.69 -3.29
N ILE A 121 5.54 27.03 -3.58
CA ILE A 121 6.70 26.42 -2.92
C ILE A 121 6.63 26.64 -1.40
N TRP A 122 6.40 27.88 -0.95
CA TRP A 122 6.31 28.18 0.47
C TRP A 122 5.12 27.49 1.15
N GLU A 123 3.97 27.41 0.47
CA GLU A 123 2.80 26.68 0.94
C GLU A 123 3.13 25.19 1.18
N LEU A 124 3.80 24.54 0.22
CA LEU A 124 4.16 23.14 0.27
C LEU A 124 5.25 22.83 1.30
N LEU A 125 6.27 23.70 1.41
CA LEU A 125 7.29 23.59 2.46
C LEU A 125 6.68 23.72 3.86
N LYS A 126 5.70 24.62 4.03
CA LYS A 126 4.95 24.74 5.29
C LYS A 126 4.10 23.51 5.58
N MET A 127 3.43 22.95 4.57
CA MET A 127 2.61 21.72 4.71
C MET A 127 3.43 20.52 5.23
N THR A 128 4.72 20.49 4.89
CA THR A 128 5.64 19.38 5.21
C THR A 128 6.56 19.64 6.40
N ASP A 129 6.40 20.79 7.06
CA ASP A 129 7.27 21.25 8.15
C ASP A 129 8.75 21.35 7.73
N LEU A 130 8.99 21.75 6.46
CA LEU A 130 10.33 21.95 5.88
C LEU A 130 10.70 23.42 5.67
N THR A 131 9.90 24.37 6.16
CA THR A 131 10.12 25.82 5.97
C THR A 131 11.50 26.25 6.46
N ASP A 132 11.90 25.83 7.66
CA ASP A 132 13.21 26.18 8.27
C ASP A 132 14.39 25.48 7.56
N ARG A 133 14.10 24.55 6.68
CA ARG A 133 15.07 23.77 5.90
C ARG A 133 15.03 24.13 4.40
N ALA A 134 14.25 25.14 4.00
CA ALA A 134 14.07 25.54 2.62
C ALA A 134 15.41 25.77 1.88
N THR A 135 16.37 26.42 2.53
CA THR A 135 17.70 26.75 1.98
C THR A 135 18.78 25.69 2.33
N SER A 136 18.40 24.59 2.99
CA SER A 136 19.34 23.50 3.30
C SER A 136 19.43 22.53 2.12
N ARG A 137 20.64 22.04 1.81
CA ARG A 137 20.84 21.01 0.77
C ARG A 137 20.12 19.72 1.15
N VAL A 138 19.48 19.09 0.16
CA VAL A 138 18.74 17.82 0.32
C VAL A 138 19.66 16.68 0.77
N SER A 139 20.97 16.73 0.48
CA SER A 139 21.97 15.78 1.01
C SER A 139 21.96 15.68 2.53
N THR A 140 21.58 16.77 3.25
CA THR A 140 21.52 16.81 4.72
C THR A 140 20.19 16.34 5.31
N PHE A 141 19.23 15.93 4.47
CA PHE A 141 17.89 15.52 4.93
C PHE A 141 17.85 14.06 5.37
N SER A 142 17.01 13.76 6.37
CA SER A 142 16.63 12.37 6.68
C SER A 142 15.86 11.72 5.53
N GLY A 143 15.70 10.40 5.55
CA GLY A 143 14.90 9.67 4.59
C GLY A 143 13.45 10.19 4.53
N GLY A 144 12.83 10.39 5.70
CA GLY A 144 11.49 10.94 5.82
C GLY A 144 11.36 12.36 5.26
N MET A 145 12.32 13.24 5.57
CA MET A 145 12.34 14.61 5.01
C MET A 145 12.44 14.61 3.48
N ARG A 146 13.31 13.76 2.90
CA ARG A 146 13.43 13.63 1.45
C ARG A 146 12.12 13.15 0.86
N ARG A 147 11.49 12.13 1.45
CA ARG A 147 10.24 11.59 0.94
C ARG A 147 9.10 12.60 1.00
N LYS A 148 8.98 13.35 2.08
CA LYS A 148 8.01 14.45 2.20
C LYS A 148 8.20 15.51 1.10
N LEU A 149 9.44 15.92 0.85
CA LEU A 149 9.77 16.88 -0.21
C LEU A 149 9.42 16.33 -1.61
N GLU A 150 9.67 15.04 -1.85
CA GLU A 150 9.40 14.39 -3.12
C GLU A 150 7.91 14.32 -3.46
N ILE A 151 7.09 13.99 -2.45
CA ILE A 151 5.63 13.96 -2.58
C ILE A 151 5.09 15.35 -2.92
N VAL A 152 5.50 16.41 -2.21
CA VAL A 152 4.99 17.76 -2.52
C VAL A 152 5.53 18.31 -3.83
N ARG A 153 6.72 17.91 -4.25
CA ARG A 153 7.21 18.23 -5.60
C ARG A 153 6.28 17.68 -6.68
N ALA A 154 5.82 16.44 -6.54
CA ALA A 154 4.84 15.87 -7.47
C ALA A 154 3.48 16.56 -7.41
N PHE A 155 3.18 17.29 -6.35
CA PHE A 155 1.94 18.02 -6.12
C PHE A 155 2.01 19.52 -6.47
N LEU A 156 3.14 20.00 -6.97
CA LEU A 156 3.45 21.42 -7.14
C LEU A 156 2.50 22.13 -8.11
N HIS A 157 2.14 21.50 -9.21
CA HIS A 157 1.24 22.04 -10.24
C HIS A 157 -0.25 21.74 -10.01
N ARG A 158 -0.62 21.34 -8.79
CA ARG A 158 -2.01 21.00 -8.39
C ARG A 158 -2.65 19.95 -9.30
N PRO A 159 -2.07 18.76 -9.42
CA PRO A 159 -2.60 17.71 -10.27
C PRO A 159 -3.98 17.25 -9.80
N LEU A 160 -4.81 16.76 -10.73
CA LEU A 160 -6.07 16.09 -10.39
C LEU A 160 -5.85 14.73 -9.76
N ILE A 161 -4.76 14.07 -10.14
CA ILE A 161 -4.40 12.73 -9.66
C ILE A 161 -2.93 12.70 -9.26
N LEU A 162 -2.65 12.17 -8.07
CA LEU A 162 -1.30 11.95 -7.56
C LEU A 162 -1.01 10.45 -7.47
N PHE A 163 -0.01 10.00 -8.21
CA PHE A 163 0.50 8.63 -8.15
C PHE A 163 1.68 8.55 -7.18
N LEU A 164 1.59 7.65 -6.20
CA LEU A 164 2.61 7.40 -5.20
C LEU A 164 3.05 5.93 -5.29
N ASP A 165 4.24 5.67 -5.82
CA ASP A 165 4.77 4.30 -5.91
C ASP A 165 5.59 4.00 -4.66
N GLU A 166 5.05 3.12 -3.78
CA GLU A 166 5.66 2.69 -2.51
C GLU A 166 6.12 3.88 -1.63
N PRO A 167 5.20 4.80 -1.20
CA PRO A 167 5.58 6.08 -0.61
C PRO A 167 6.35 5.99 0.70
N THR A 168 6.27 4.90 1.44
CA THR A 168 6.88 4.77 2.77
C THR A 168 7.94 3.67 2.87
N ILE A 169 8.34 3.09 1.73
CA ILE A 169 9.35 2.04 1.73
C ILE A 169 10.68 2.52 2.33
N GLY A 170 11.24 1.71 3.24
CA GLY A 170 12.53 2.00 3.87
C GLY A 170 12.53 3.15 4.89
N LEU A 171 11.36 3.66 5.26
CA LEU A 171 11.23 4.65 6.34
C LEU A 171 11.03 3.98 7.70
N ASP A 172 11.55 4.61 8.73
CA ASP A 172 11.25 4.27 10.11
C ASP A 172 9.76 4.55 10.45
N PRO A 173 9.21 3.96 11.54
CA PRO A 173 7.79 4.09 11.89
C PRO A 173 7.30 5.53 12.06
N ASP A 174 8.11 6.41 12.65
CA ASP A 174 7.73 7.79 12.89
C ASP A 174 7.66 8.57 11.57
N SER A 175 8.68 8.42 10.72
CA SER A 175 8.70 9.01 9.37
C SER A 175 7.55 8.49 8.49
N ARG A 176 7.18 7.20 8.60
CA ARG A 176 6.01 6.64 7.90
C ARG A 176 4.72 7.34 8.32
N PHE A 177 4.54 7.52 9.63
CA PHE A 177 3.35 8.20 10.16
C PHE A 177 3.25 9.64 9.66
N GLU A 178 4.36 10.40 9.63
CA GLU A 178 4.39 11.76 9.09
C GLU A 178 4.02 11.80 7.59
N VAL A 179 4.53 10.86 6.80
CA VAL A 179 4.16 10.74 5.37
C VAL A 179 2.68 10.41 5.20
N TRP A 180 2.11 9.53 6.02
CA TRP A 180 0.67 9.24 5.98
C TRP A 180 -0.18 10.47 6.28
N GLN A 181 0.20 11.27 7.28
CA GLN A 181 -0.49 12.53 7.57
C GLN A 181 -0.42 13.49 6.38
N GLN A 182 0.73 13.57 5.72
CA GLN A 182 0.90 14.40 4.53
C GLN A 182 -0.01 13.94 3.38
N ILE A 183 -0.04 12.63 3.08
CA ILE A 183 -0.91 12.06 2.04
C ILE A 183 -2.38 12.40 2.34
N THR A 184 -2.81 12.25 3.59
CA THR A 184 -4.17 12.60 4.01
C THR A 184 -4.46 14.09 3.82
N LYS A 185 -3.52 14.98 4.16
CA LYS A 185 -3.67 16.44 3.94
C LYS A 185 -3.84 16.78 2.45
N LEU A 186 -3.04 16.16 1.57
CA LEU A 186 -3.14 16.37 0.11
C LEU A 186 -4.48 15.90 -0.47
N ASN A 187 -5.07 14.85 0.06
CA ASN A 187 -6.38 14.36 -0.36
C ASN A 187 -7.52 15.34 0.02
N THR A 188 -7.39 16.11 1.13
CA THR A 188 -8.41 17.11 1.50
C THR A 188 -8.60 18.21 0.47
N GLU A 189 -7.64 18.43 -0.42
CA GLU A 189 -7.75 19.32 -1.59
C GLU A 189 -8.55 18.71 -2.76
N LYS A 190 -9.23 17.57 -2.53
CA LYS A 190 -9.99 16.80 -3.53
C LYS A 190 -9.14 16.17 -4.63
N THR A 191 -7.84 16.09 -4.45
CA THR A 191 -6.95 15.35 -5.34
C THR A 191 -7.17 13.85 -5.14
N THR A 192 -7.34 13.14 -6.24
CA THR A 192 -7.38 11.66 -6.20
C THR A 192 -5.97 11.13 -6.00
N ILE A 193 -5.79 10.17 -5.10
CA ILE A 193 -4.47 9.59 -4.83
C ILE A 193 -4.49 8.11 -5.16
N ILE A 194 -3.54 7.68 -5.98
CA ILE A 194 -3.29 6.26 -6.25
C ILE A 194 -1.96 5.90 -5.57
N LEU A 195 -2.02 5.01 -4.62
CA LEU A 195 -0.79 4.54 -3.99
C LEU A 195 -0.59 3.04 -4.21
N THR A 196 0.65 2.64 -4.46
CA THR A 196 1.04 1.24 -4.39
C THR A 196 1.71 0.98 -3.06
N THR A 197 1.45 -0.16 -2.48
CA THR A 197 2.14 -0.60 -1.27
C THR A 197 2.12 -2.12 -1.14
N HIS A 198 3.04 -2.64 -0.35
CA HIS A 198 3.00 -3.99 0.18
C HIS A 198 2.76 -3.98 1.71
N TYR A 199 2.66 -2.79 2.32
CA TYR A 199 2.33 -2.62 3.74
C TYR A 199 0.81 -2.58 3.93
N MET A 200 0.28 -3.57 4.64
CA MET A 200 -1.15 -3.74 4.88
C MET A 200 -1.75 -2.65 5.75
N ASP A 201 -1.01 -2.24 6.78
CA ASP A 201 -1.37 -1.17 7.71
C ASP A 201 -1.48 0.19 7.01
N GLU A 202 -0.62 0.46 6.03
CA GLU A 202 -0.70 1.66 5.19
C GLU A 202 -1.99 1.67 4.36
N ALA A 203 -2.26 0.56 3.66
CA ALA A 203 -3.44 0.44 2.82
C ALA A 203 -4.74 0.52 3.66
N GLU A 204 -4.78 -0.17 4.80
CA GLU A 204 -5.93 -0.16 5.70
C GLU A 204 -6.22 1.22 6.29
N ARG A 205 -5.16 1.98 6.59
CA ARG A 205 -5.26 3.30 7.21
C ARG A 205 -5.62 4.42 6.25
N LEU A 206 -5.07 4.38 5.03
CA LEU A 206 -5.16 5.49 4.09
C LEU A 206 -6.25 5.31 3.04
N CYS A 207 -6.48 4.06 2.58
CA CYS A 207 -7.24 3.85 1.37
C CYS A 207 -8.76 3.76 1.62
N ASN A 208 -9.52 4.43 0.78
CA ASN A 208 -10.98 4.28 0.74
C ASN A 208 -11.38 2.94 0.09
N ARG A 209 -10.63 2.51 -0.94
CA ARG A 209 -10.77 1.23 -1.62
C ARG A 209 -9.40 0.62 -1.87
N ILE A 210 -9.33 -0.70 -1.82
CA ILE A 210 -8.11 -1.48 -2.04
C ILE A 210 -8.35 -2.48 -3.16
N ALA A 211 -7.48 -2.45 -4.17
CA ALA A 211 -7.38 -3.47 -5.20
C ALA A 211 -6.22 -4.42 -4.85
N PHE A 212 -6.54 -5.68 -4.59
CA PHE A 212 -5.53 -6.71 -4.42
C PHE A 212 -5.06 -7.22 -5.77
N MET A 213 -3.76 -7.16 -6.00
CA MET A 213 -3.11 -7.69 -7.20
C MET A 213 -2.20 -8.86 -6.86
N ASP A 214 -2.26 -9.90 -7.66
CA ASP A 214 -1.32 -11.02 -7.64
C ASP A 214 -1.08 -11.56 -9.05
N LYS A 215 0.19 -11.82 -9.40
CA LYS A 215 0.60 -12.38 -10.70
C LYS A 215 -0.01 -11.65 -11.91
N GLY A 216 -0.08 -10.33 -11.84
CA GLY A 216 -0.62 -9.47 -12.88
C GLY A 216 -2.14 -9.34 -12.93
N ARG A 217 -2.87 -10.01 -12.05
CA ARG A 217 -4.35 -10.03 -12.04
C ARG A 217 -4.93 -9.26 -10.86
N LEU A 218 -6.11 -8.70 -11.08
CA LEU A 218 -6.94 -8.17 -10.01
C LEU A 218 -7.65 -9.34 -9.30
N ILE A 219 -7.40 -9.51 -8.01
CA ILE A 219 -7.98 -10.60 -7.21
C ILE A 219 -9.27 -10.16 -6.53
N ALA A 220 -9.28 -8.96 -5.94
CA ALA A 220 -10.45 -8.37 -5.29
C ALA A 220 -10.32 -6.85 -5.26
N LEU A 221 -11.45 -6.16 -5.21
CA LEU A 221 -11.54 -4.71 -5.11
C LEU A 221 -12.74 -4.32 -4.27
N ASP A 222 -12.50 -3.72 -3.10
CA ASP A 222 -13.55 -3.20 -2.22
C ASP A 222 -12.96 -2.21 -1.20
N THR A 223 -13.80 -1.71 -0.28
CA THR A 223 -13.35 -0.97 0.91
C THR A 223 -12.62 -1.91 1.89
N PRO A 224 -11.70 -1.39 2.73
CA PRO A 224 -11.04 -2.21 3.77
C PRO A 224 -12.04 -2.98 4.65
N GLU A 225 -13.14 -2.34 5.04
CA GLU A 225 -14.17 -2.94 5.88
C GLU A 225 -14.90 -4.10 5.18
N ASN A 226 -15.24 -3.93 3.89
CA ASN A 226 -15.91 -4.97 3.12
C ASN A 226 -14.99 -6.16 2.87
N HIS A 227 -13.72 -5.91 2.57
CA HIS A 227 -12.71 -6.97 2.48
C HIS A 227 -12.64 -7.80 3.75
N LYS A 228 -12.58 -7.15 4.92
CA LYS A 228 -12.56 -7.85 6.22
C LYS A 228 -13.85 -8.62 6.51
N ARG A 229 -15.01 -8.07 6.15
CA ARG A 229 -16.32 -8.74 6.31
C ARG A 229 -16.49 -9.94 5.38
N ALA A 230 -15.83 -9.98 4.24
CA ALA A 230 -15.87 -11.10 3.30
C ALA A 230 -15.13 -12.34 3.82
N LEU A 231 -14.29 -12.19 4.85
CA LEU A 231 -13.68 -13.33 5.51
C LEU A 231 -14.74 -14.16 6.24
N PRO A 232 -14.74 -15.51 6.08
CA PRO A 232 -15.66 -16.38 6.82
C PRO A 232 -15.46 -16.33 8.34
N ALA A 233 -14.38 -15.72 8.76
CA ALA A 233 -13.80 -15.92 10.09
C ALA A 233 -14.40 -15.02 11.18
N GLY A 234 -14.96 -13.85 10.93
CA GLY A 234 -15.31 -12.91 12.01
C GLY A 234 -14.08 -12.49 12.84
N ASP A 235 -14.22 -12.38 14.17
CA ASP A 235 -13.10 -12.05 15.05
C ASP A 235 -12.13 -13.23 15.18
N LEU A 236 -10.84 -12.90 15.31
CA LEU A 236 -9.76 -13.85 15.54
C LEU A 236 -9.37 -13.85 17.03
N ILE A 237 -9.34 -15.02 17.64
CA ILE A 237 -8.92 -15.24 19.02
C ILE A 237 -7.64 -16.05 18.97
N ASP A 238 -6.52 -15.45 19.33
CA ASP A 238 -5.24 -16.16 19.49
C ASP A 238 -5.06 -16.54 20.96
N ILE A 239 -4.84 -17.83 21.23
CA ILE A 239 -4.61 -18.38 22.57
C ILE A 239 -3.31 -19.13 22.58
N GLY A 240 -2.35 -18.63 23.39
CA GLY A 240 -1.08 -19.30 23.63
C GLY A 240 -1.15 -20.27 24.82
N PHE A 241 -0.35 -21.34 24.76
CA PHE A 241 -0.18 -22.34 25.82
C PHE A 241 1.22 -22.97 25.75
N ASP A 242 1.73 -23.44 26.90
CA ASP A 242 3.01 -24.17 26.91
C ASP A 242 2.84 -25.66 26.61
N ARG A 243 1.76 -26.24 27.13
CA ARG A 243 1.37 -27.65 26.91
C ARG A 243 -0.14 -27.67 26.68
N ILE A 244 -0.57 -28.55 25.79
CA ILE A 244 -2.00 -28.72 25.46
C ILE A 244 -2.42 -30.17 25.86
N ASP A 245 -3.66 -30.29 26.29
CA ASP A 245 -4.33 -31.59 26.42
C ASP A 245 -5.10 -31.87 25.12
N ASP A 246 -4.90 -33.05 24.54
CA ASP A 246 -5.47 -33.46 23.26
C ASP A 246 -7.01 -33.36 23.20
N ARG A 247 -7.66 -33.28 24.36
CA ARG A 247 -9.13 -33.14 24.48
C ARG A 247 -9.62 -31.73 24.29
N VAL A 248 -8.77 -30.69 24.40
CA VAL A 248 -9.16 -29.28 24.29
C VAL A 248 -9.62 -28.95 22.87
N LEU A 249 -8.84 -29.34 21.87
CA LEU A 249 -9.18 -29.04 20.47
C LEU A 249 -10.51 -29.67 20.03
N PRO A 250 -10.80 -30.97 20.28
CA PRO A 250 -12.11 -31.54 20.02
C PRO A 250 -13.24 -30.81 20.75
N ALA A 251 -13.06 -30.47 22.03
CA ALA A 251 -14.08 -29.80 22.82
C ALA A 251 -14.42 -28.39 22.28
N ILE A 252 -13.41 -27.65 21.78
CA ILE A 252 -13.65 -26.35 21.12
C ILE A 252 -14.44 -26.57 19.82
N ARG A 253 -14.08 -27.56 19.01
CA ARG A 253 -14.81 -27.86 17.76
C ARG A 253 -16.26 -28.29 18.02
N GLU A 254 -16.48 -29.13 19.00
CA GLU A 254 -17.82 -29.62 19.40
C GLU A 254 -18.70 -28.53 20.02
N SER A 255 -18.13 -27.45 20.53
CA SER A 255 -18.89 -26.33 21.09
C SER A 255 -19.81 -25.66 20.07
N GLY A 256 -19.52 -25.74 18.77
CA GLY A 256 -20.27 -25.06 17.70
C GLY A 256 -20.15 -23.54 17.70
N LEU A 257 -19.32 -22.97 18.58
CA LEU A 257 -19.17 -21.52 18.76
C LEU A 257 -18.14 -20.92 17.80
N VAL A 258 -17.32 -21.74 17.16
CA VAL A 258 -16.17 -21.34 16.35
C VAL A 258 -16.37 -21.71 14.88
N THR A 259 -15.89 -20.86 13.99
CA THR A 259 -16.00 -21.06 12.54
C THR A 259 -14.84 -21.90 12.01
N SER A 260 -13.63 -21.66 12.52
CA SER A 260 -12.43 -22.42 12.20
C SER A 260 -11.40 -22.36 13.32
N ILE A 261 -10.50 -23.33 13.34
CA ILE A 261 -9.37 -23.39 14.27
C ILE A 261 -8.12 -23.77 13.47
N GLU A 262 -7.12 -22.90 13.53
CA GLU A 262 -5.77 -23.15 13.02
C GLU A 262 -4.87 -23.49 14.20
N GLU A 263 -4.26 -24.67 14.18
CA GLU A 263 -3.33 -25.13 15.20
C GLU A 263 -1.90 -24.72 14.81
N LYS A 264 -1.20 -24.11 15.77
CA LYS A 264 0.23 -23.80 15.69
C LYS A 264 0.94 -24.52 16.83
N GLU A 265 2.26 -24.59 16.77
CA GLU A 265 3.06 -25.37 17.71
C GLU A 265 2.74 -25.11 19.20
N LYS A 266 2.46 -23.85 19.56
CA LYS A 266 2.15 -23.44 20.95
C LYS A 266 0.97 -22.46 21.04
N SER A 267 0.08 -22.46 20.07
CA SER A 267 -1.08 -21.59 20.09
C SER A 267 -2.22 -22.09 19.20
N PHE A 268 -3.43 -21.69 19.51
CA PHE A 268 -4.57 -21.80 18.62
C PHE A 268 -4.95 -20.42 18.10
N ARG A 269 -5.19 -20.31 16.79
CA ARG A 269 -5.92 -19.21 16.18
C ARG A 269 -7.33 -19.66 15.89
N ILE A 270 -8.29 -19.08 16.58
CA ILE A 270 -9.69 -19.46 16.55
C ILE A 270 -10.49 -18.33 15.90
N SER A 271 -11.28 -18.68 14.90
CA SER A 271 -12.18 -17.73 14.24
C SER A 271 -13.60 -17.87 14.81
N ALA A 272 -14.23 -16.75 15.14
CA ALA A 272 -15.60 -16.72 15.66
C ALA A 272 -16.35 -15.47 15.19
N LYS A 273 -17.68 -15.57 14.97
CA LYS A 273 -18.48 -14.43 14.51
C LYS A 273 -18.44 -13.22 15.46
N ASN A 274 -18.28 -13.46 16.75
CA ASN A 274 -18.12 -12.44 17.79
C ASN A 274 -17.17 -13.00 18.86
N GLY A 275 -15.91 -12.63 18.79
CA GLY A 275 -14.86 -13.13 19.67
C GLY A 275 -15.12 -12.84 21.15
N ASN A 276 -15.61 -11.66 21.46
CA ASN A 276 -15.89 -11.26 22.84
C ASN A 276 -16.99 -12.12 23.49
N SER A 277 -17.99 -12.56 22.74
CA SER A 277 -19.07 -13.41 23.26
C SER A 277 -18.65 -14.88 23.39
N VAL A 278 -17.72 -15.33 22.57
CA VAL A 278 -17.27 -16.73 22.51
C VAL A 278 -16.11 -17.00 23.48
N LEU A 279 -15.26 -15.99 23.73
CA LEU A 279 -14.08 -16.12 24.57
C LEU A 279 -14.35 -16.75 25.97
N PRO A 280 -15.39 -16.34 26.74
CA PRO A 280 -15.64 -16.96 28.05
C PRO A 280 -15.87 -18.46 27.98
N ALA A 281 -16.56 -18.94 26.94
CA ALA A 281 -16.80 -20.36 26.75
C ALA A 281 -15.51 -21.13 26.41
N ILE A 282 -14.63 -20.52 25.59
CA ILE A 282 -13.33 -21.12 25.26
C ILE A 282 -12.45 -21.17 26.51
N ILE A 283 -12.38 -20.11 27.31
CA ILE A 283 -11.65 -20.10 28.59
C ILE A 283 -12.15 -21.24 29.48
N GLY A 284 -13.45 -21.42 29.61
CA GLY A 284 -14.06 -22.50 30.41
C GLY A 284 -13.65 -23.91 29.91
N ILE A 285 -13.41 -24.09 28.61
CA ILE A 285 -12.90 -25.37 28.08
C ILE A 285 -11.44 -25.58 28.52
N PHE A 286 -10.56 -24.58 28.43
CA PHE A 286 -9.18 -24.69 28.91
C PHE A 286 -9.11 -24.97 30.42
N GLU A 287 -9.95 -24.31 31.23
CA GLU A 287 -10.05 -24.51 32.66
C GLU A 287 -10.53 -25.95 32.99
N LYS A 288 -11.55 -26.44 32.28
CA LYS A 288 -12.08 -27.82 32.45
C LYS A 288 -11.00 -28.89 32.29
N PHE A 289 -10.04 -28.69 31.39
CA PHE A 289 -8.95 -29.61 31.15
C PHE A 289 -7.66 -29.20 31.88
N SER A 290 -7.73 -28.17 32.75
CA SER A 290 -6.58 -27.68 33.55
C SER A 290 -5.37 -27.28 32.67
N VAL A 291 -5.61 -26.73 31.51
CA VAL A 291 -4.55 -26.24 30.59
C VAL A 291 -4.35 -24.73 30.84
N PRO A 292 -3.18 -24.35 31.38
CA PRO A 292 -2.89 -22.91 31.57
C PRO A 292 -2.64 -22.22 30.25
N MET A 293 -3.34 -21.11 30.04
CA MET A 293 -3.13 -20.21 28.90
C MET A 293 -2.01 -19.23 29.23
N THR A 294 -1.07 -19.06 28.31
CA THR A 294 0.06 -18.11 28.46
C THR A 294 -0.25 -16.72 27.90
N SER A 295 -1.14 -16.67 26.89
CA SER A 295 -1.62 -15.41 26.29
C SER A 295 -3.00 -15.59 25.70
N ILE A 296 -3.76 -14.49 25.69
CA ILE A 296 -5.04 -14.40 24.99
C ILE A 296 -5.10 -13.04 24.33
N SER A 297 -5.44 -13.01 23.04
CA SER A 297 -5.75 -11.78 22.33
C SER A 297 -6.98 -11.97 21.43
N ILE A 298 -7.77 -10.92 21.31
CA ILE A 298 -8.87 -10.87 20.34
C ILE A 298 -8.61 -9.68 19.43
N HIS A 299 -8.68 -9.89 18.15
CA HIS A 299 -8.59 -8.83 17.16
C HIS A 299 -9.54 -9.09 15.99
N SER A 300 -10.04 -8.02 15.40
CA SER A 300 -10.78 -8.10 14.13
C SER A 300 -9.79 -8.47 13.02
N PRO A 301 -10.24 -9.17 11.97
CA PRO A 301 -9.40 -9.48 10.84
C PRO A 301 -8.69 -8.23 10.28
N SER A 302 -7.43 -8.37 9.94
CA SER A 302 -6.64 -7.36 9.28
C SER A 302 -6.71 -7.50 7.76
N ILE A 303 -6.25 -6.51 7.03
CA ILE A 303 -6.07 -6.59 5.57
C ILE A 303 -5.04 -7.68 5.20
N GLU A 304 -4.07 -7.98 6.09
CA GLU A 304 -3.14 -9.11 5.91
C GLU A 304 -3.88 -10.46 5.93
N ASP A 305 -4.81 -10.66 6.88
CA ASP A 305 -5.61 -11.88 6.96
C ASP A 305 -6.48 -12.07 5.69
N VAL A 306 -7.03 -10.95 5.16
CA VAL A 306 -7.75 -10.96 3.88
C VAL A 306 -6.84 -11.41 2.73
N PHE A 307 -5.65 -10.84 2.63
CA PHE A 307 -4.71 -11.20 1.57
C PHE A 307 -4.30 -12.67 1.64
N ILE A 308 -3.98 -13.18 2.84
CA ILE A 308 -3.65 -14.60 3.08
C ILE A 308 -4.82 -15.49 2.65
N TYR A 309 -6.04 -15.12 3.02
CA TYR A 309 -7.23 -15.88 2.65
C TYR A 309 -7.43 -15.93 1.12
N LEU A 310 -7.28 -14.80 0.43
CA LEU A 310 -7.48 -14.70 -1.01
C LEU A 310 -6.39 -15.42 -1.83
N THR A 311 -5.14 -15.43 -1.34
CA THR A 311 -3.98 -15.90 -2.12
C THR A 311 -3.37 -17.20 -1.59
N GLY A 312 -3.71 -17.62 -0.38
CA GLY A 312 -3.17 -18.79 0.30
C GLY A 312 -1.72 -18.63 0.80
N ARG A 313 -1.16 -17.40 0.78
CA ARG A 313 0.23 -17.13 1.19
C ARG A 313 0.37 -15.79 1.90
N LYS A 314 1.36 -15.69 2.80
CA LYS A 314 1.75 -14.39 3.38
C LYS A 314 2.46 -13.53 2.34
N LEU A 315 2.35 -12.21 2.48
CA LEU A 315 3.30 -11.31 1.84
C LEU A 315 4.64 -11.46 2.56
N ASP A 316 5.73 -11.59 1.79
CA ASP A 316 7.07 -11.45 2.36
C ASP A 316 7.18 -10.03 2.91
N SER A 317 7.05 -9.87 4.22
CA SER A 317 7.47 -8.67 4.92
C SER A 317 8.96 -8.57 4.68
N GLY A 318 9.40 -7.61 3.87
CA GLY A 318 10.81 -7.41 3.48
C GLY A 318 11.70 -6.97 4.63
N GLU A 319 11.67 -7.68 5.76
CA GLU A 319 12.65 -7.59 6.82
C GLU A 319 13.83 -8.50 6.46
N GLY A 320 14.79 -7.90 5.75
CA GLY A 320 16.22 -8.18 5.86
C GLY A 320 16.71 -9.62 5.73
N GLU A 321 16.87 -10.14 4.51
CA GLU A 321 18.09 -10.92 4.27
C GLU A 321 19.29 -9.95 4.27
N GLN A 322 19.98 -9.85 5.42
CA GLN A 322 21.33 -9.34 5.45
C GLN A 322 22.20 -10.24 4.56
N PRO A 323 22.97 -9.70 3.60
CA PRO A 323 23.90 -10.52 2.84
C PRO A 323 24.92 -11.13 3.82
N GLN A 324 24.96 -12.47 3.88
CA GLN A 324 25.98 -13.18 4.63
C GLN A 324 27.36 -12.73 4.09
N PRO A 325 28.32 -12.38 4.97
CA PRO A 325 29.66 -12.03 4.52
C PRO A 325 30.27 -13.25 3.82
N ALA A 326 30.71 -13.05 2.59
CA ALA A 326 31.41 -14.05 1.78
C ALA A 326 32.56 -14.63 2.60
N GLY A 327 32.49 -15.93 2.87
CA GLY A 327 33.47 -16.68 3.61
C GLY A 327 34.86 -16.52 2.99
N GLY A 328 35.81 -16.00 3.77
CA GLY A 328 37.19 -15.86 3.39
C GLY A 328 37.79 -17.21 3.02
N GLY A 329 38.07 -17.37 1.74
CA GLY A 329 38.92 -18.48 1.24
C GLY A 329 40.29 -18.37 1.88
N LYS A 330 40.70 -19.35 2.67
CA LYS A 330 42.07 -19.53 3.10
C LYS A 330 42.87 -19.95 1.90
N ALA A 331 43.83 -19.11 1.53
CA ALA A 331 44.94 -19.55 0.67
C ALA A 331 45.91 -20.36 1.52
N SER A 332 46.20 -21.54 1.07
CA SER A 332 47.40 -22.33 1.41
C SER A 332 48.34 -22.32 0.22
#